data_7fb184d9e18aa2a1d81ec864dc09e97a
#
_entry.id   7fb184d9e18aa2a1d81ec864dc09e97a
#
_cell.length_a   1.000
_cell.length_b   1.000
_cell.length_c   1.000
_cell.angle_alpha   90.00
_cell.angle_beta   90.00
_cell.angle_gamma   90.00
#
_symmetry.space_group_name_H-M   'P 1'
#
loop_
_entity.id
_entity.type
_entity.pdbx_description
1 polymer ?
#
loop_
_entity_poly.entity_id
_entity_poly.type
_entity_poly.pdbx_seq_one_letter_code
_entity_poly.pdbx_strand_id
1 'polypeptide(L)'
;MKRNRRTRRGGFTLLEVLLVVGILALLAALVAPNLMRMGDEAKIKLAESQVGRSGNIATALKNYRFDVGVFPETDEGLAALYEIPDSVDEEDEKWKGPYLEGNPEDLRDPWNNEYNYRSPGEFNEDGYDLWCNGPNSEEGDDDDIKNWREK
;
A
#
# COMPACT_ATOMS: atom_id res chain seq x y z
N MET A 1 28.21 -36.02 59.63
CA MET A 1 26.98 -36.47 58.99
C MET A 1 26.33 -35.27 58.28
N LYS A 2 26.46 -35.14 56.93
CA LYS A 2 25.83 -34.07 56.15
C LYS A 2 24.44 -34.50 55.70
N ARG A 3 23.40 -33.84 56.19
CA ARG A 3 22.00 -34.03 55.81
C ARG A 3 21.73 -33.38 54.46
N ASN A 4 21.62 -34.20 53.41
CA ASN A 4 21.23 -33.75 52.05
C ASN A 4 19.77 -33.34 52.07
N ARG A 5 19.45 -32.03 52.03
CA ARG A 5 18.08 -31.50 51.82
C ARG A 5 17.72 -31.70 50.34
N ARG A 6 16.95 -32.73 50.06
CA ARG A 6 16.29 -32.86 48.75
C ARG A 6 15.26 -31.77 48.62
N THR A 7 15.54 -30.77 47.78
CA THR A 7 14.54 -29.78 47.33
C THR A 7 13.50 -30.53 46.49
N ARG A 8 12.27 -30.57 46.98
CA ARG A 8 11.15 -31.08 46.22
C ARG A 8 10.91 -30.09 45.03
N ARG A 9 11.16 -30.50 43.81
CA ARG A 9 10.73 -29.79 42.61
C ARG A 9 9.22 -30.00 42.54
N GLY A 10 8.42 -28.96 42.81
CA GLY A 10 6.97 -28.95 42.56
C GLY A 10 6.75 -29.05 41.06
N GLY A 11 6.03 -30.08 40.60
CA GLY A 11 5.58 -30.19 39.24
C GLY A 11 4.32 -29.34 39.06
N PHE A 12 4.16 -28.72 37.89
CA PHE A 12 2.93 -28.00 37.51
C PHE A 12 1.76 -28.96 37.44
N THR A 13 0.60 -28.55 37.94
CA THR A 13 -0.64 -29.33 37.83
C THR A 13 -1.27 -29.07 36.45
N LEU A 14 -1.99 -30.07 35.92
CA LEU A 14 -2.73 -29.95 34.67
C LEU A 14 -3.76 -28.80 34.73
N LEU A 15 -4.36 -28.59 35.88
CA LEU A 15 -5.34 -27.53 36.13
C LEU A 15 -4.68 -26.13 36.05
N GLU A 16 -3.46 -25.98 36.54
CA GLU A 16 -2.71 -24.72 36.49
C GLU A 16 -2.36 -24.33 35.06
N VAL A 17 -1.95 -25.31 34.23
CA VAL A 17 -1.68 -25.09 32.80
C VAL A 17 -2.98 -24.75 32.06
N LEU A 18 -4.08 -25.45 32.31
CA LEU A 18 -5.37 -25.17 31.71
C LEU A 18 -5.89 -23.76 32.06
N LEU A 19 -5.71 -23.35 33.32
CA LEU A 19 -6.10 -22.01 33.78
C LEU A 19 -5.29 -20.93 33.03
N VAL A 20 -3.98 -21.08 32.95
CA VAL A 20 -3.10 -20.13 32.25
C VAL A 20 -3.46 -20.01 30.76
N VAL A 21 -3.63 -21.16 30.07
CA VAL A 21 -4.03 -21.18 28.66
C VAL A 21 -5.40 -20.53 28.47
N GLY A 22 -6.36 -20.79 29.37
CA GLY A 22 -7.68 -20.16 29.33
C GLY A 22 -7.61 -18.63 29.46
N ILE A 23 -6.80 -18.12 30.39
CA ILE A 23 -6.59 -16.66 30.55
C ILE A 23 -5.91 -16.07 29.32
N LEU A 24 -4.88 -16.73 28.78
CA LEU A 24 -4.18 -16.27 27.57
C LEU A 24 -5.13 -16.23 26.36
N ALA A 25 -5.97 -17.25 26.19
CA ALA A 25 -6.97 -17.27 25.12
C ALA A 25 -7.99 -16.13 25.25
N LEU A 26 -8.44 -15.83 26.46
CA LEU A 26 -9.34 -14.70 26.73
C LEU A 26 -8.69 -13.35 26.39
N LEU A 27 -7.43 -13.15 26.80
CA LEU A 27 -6.68 -11.93 26.47
C LEU A 27 -6.42 -11.80 24.97
N ALA A 28 -6.06 -12.90 24.30
CA ALA A 28 -5.87 -12.92 22.86
C ALA A 28 -7.15 -12.52 22.11
N ALA A 29 -8.30 -13.02 22.53
CA ALA A 29 -9.61 -12.70 21.93
C ALA A 29 -9.97 -11.21 22.04
N LEU A 30 -9.51 -10.53 23.08
CA LEU A 30 -9.70 -9.07 23.27
C LEU A 30 -8.75 -8.23 22.41
N VAL A 31 -7.53 -8.69 22.19
CA VAL A 31 -6.47 -7.91 21.51
C VAL A 31 -6.50 -8.10 19.99
N ALA A 32 -6.81 -9.31 19.50
CA ALA A 32 -6.75 -9.65 18.09
C ALA A 32 -7.58 -8.71 17.18
N PRO A 33 -8.83 -8.35 17.48
CA PRO A 33 -9.62 -7.44 16.62
C PRO A 33 -9.00 -6.05 16.49
N ASN A 34 -8.36 -5.56 17.54
CA ASN A 34 -7.74 -4.24 17.53
C ASN A 34 -6.48 -4.21 16.64
N LEU A 35 -5.69 -5.28 16.65
CA LEU A 35 -4.50 -5.39 15.81
C LEU A 35 -4.87 -5.47 14.32
N MET A 36 -5.94 -6.17 13.97
CA MET A 36 -6.43 -6.26 12.59
C MET A 36 -6.86 -4.87 12.09
N ARG A 37 -7.67 -4.14 12.86
CA ARG A 37 -8.08 -2.77 12.49
C ARG A 37 -6.90 -1.82 12.31
N MET A 38 -5.92 -1.87 13.18
CA MET A 38 -4.71 -1.04 13.05
C MET A 38 -3.93 -1.37 11.76
N GLY A 39 -3.92 -2.64 11.35
CA GLY A 39 -3.31 -3.06 10.08
C GLY A 39 -4.03 -2.49 8.87
N ASP A 40 -5.36 -2.55 8.86
CA ASP A 40 -6.19 -2.02 7.77
C ASP A 40 -6.10 -0.49 7.68
N GLU A 41 -6.16 0.22 8.81
CA GLU A 41 -5.97 1.68 8.85
C GLU A 41 -4.58 2.12 8.35
N ALA A 42 -3.54 1.35 8.66
CA ALA A 42 -2.19 1.63 8.19
C ALA A 42 -2.07 1.46 6.66
N LYS A 43 -2.70 0.43 6.09
CA LYS A 43 -2.78 0.22 4.64
C LYS A 43 -3.52 1.35 3.94
N ILE A 44 -4.67 1.78 4.46
CA ILE A 44 -5.45 2.89 3.91
C ILE A 44 -4.59 4.18 3.88
N LYS A 45 -3.95 4.53 4.99
CA LYS A 45 -3.08 5.71 5.06
C LYS A 45 -1.88 5.64 4.11
N LEU A 46 -1.34 4.44 3.91
CA LEU A 46 -0.26 4.24 2.93
C LEU A 46 -0.77 4.48 1.52
N ALA A 47 -1.93 3.91 1.15
CA ALA A 47 -2.56 4.13 -0.15
C ALA A 47 -2.91 5.60 -0.38
N GLU A 48 -3.52 6.29 0.60
CA GLU A 48 -3.79 7.73 0.56
C GLU A 48 -2.51 8.56 0.31
N SER A 49 -1.41 8.15 0.95
CA SER A 49 -0.11 8.79 0.74
C SER A 49 0.44 8.57 -0.66
N GLN A 50 0.24 7.40 -1.25
CA GLN A 50 0.73 7.07 -2.60
C GLN A 50 -0.12 7.74 -3.69
N VAL A 51 -1.44 7.67 -3.56
CA VAL A 51 -2.41 8.26 -4.50
C VAL A 51 -2.46 9.78 -4.39
N GLY A 52 -2.15 10.33 -3.21
CA GLY A 52 -2.22 11.75 -2.93
C GLY A 52 -1.32 12.61 -3.81
N ARG A 53 -1.69 13.90 -3.97
CA ARG A 53 -0.98 14.88 -4.82
C ARG A 53 0.50 15.11 -4.49
N SER A 54 0.97 14.65 -3.35
CA SER A 54 2.36 14.73 -2.88
C SER A 54 3.02 13.37 -2.75
N GLY A 55 2.36 12.31 -3.21
CA GLY A 55 2.88 10.95 -3.20
C GLY A 55 4.02 10.75 -4.21
N ASN A 56 4.69 9.62 -4.10
CA ASN A 56 5.79 9.28 -5.00
C ASN A 56 5.33 9.22 -6.47
N ILE A 57 4.17 8.60 -6.73
CA ILE A 57 3.60 8.49 -8.08
C ILE A 57 3.29 9.87 -8.63
N ALA A 58 2.63 10.73 -7.84
CA ALA A 58 2.30 12.09 -8.25
C ALA A 58 3.54 12.94 -8.52
N THR A 59 4.62 12.73 -7.76
CA THR A 59 5.89 13.42 -7.97
C THR A 59 6.56 12.94 -9.26
N ALA A 60 6.58 11.65 -9.51
CA ALA A 60 7.12 11.05 -10.73
C ALA A 60 6.35 11.53 -11.97
N LEU A 61 5.00 11.56 -11.92
CA LEU A 61 4.16 12.08 -13.00
C LEU A 61 4.42 13.57 -13.29
N LYS A 62 4.66 14.38 -12.26
CA LYS A 62 5.02 15.81 -12.46
C LYS A 62 6.40 15.97 -13.10
N ASN A 63 7.38 15.13 -12.71
CA ASN A 63 8.70 15.15 -13.32
C ASN A 63 8.64 14.71 -14.78
N TYR A 64 7.91 13.64 -15.09
CA TYR A 64 7.62 13.21 -16.45
C TYR A 64 7.03 14.37 -17.29
N ARG A 65 5.94 14.99 -16.78
CA ARG A 65 5.32 16.14 -17.46
C ARG A 65 6.29 17.32 -17.63
N PHE A 66 7.17 17.54 -16.68
CA PHE A 66 8.16 18.63 -16.77
C PHE A 66 9.13 18.42 -17.94
N ASP A 67 9.56 17.17 -18.16
CA ASP A 67 10.51 16.84 -19.21
C ASP A 67 9.82 16.64 -20.58
N VAL A 68 8.73 15.86 -20.63
CA VAL A 68 8.02 15.47 -21.86
C VAL A 68 7.03 16.55 -22.31
N GLY A 69 6.46 17.32 -21.37
CA GLY A 69 5.50 18.40 -21.62
C GLY A 69 4.04 18.02 -21.35
N VAL A 70 3.71 16.74 -21.33
CA VAL A 70 2.38 16.20 -21.05
C VAL A 70 2.47 15.08 -20.01
N PHE A 71 1.35 14.68 -19.42
CA PHE A 71 1.29 13.46 -18.63
C PHE A 71 1.28 12.24 -19.57
N PRO A 72 1.70 11.04 -19.12
CA PRO A 72 1.52 9.81 -19.89
C PRO A 72 0.07 9.63 -20.32
N GLU A 73 -0.20 9.10 -21.49
CA GLU A 73 -1.55 8.75 -21.92
C GLU A 73 -2.09 7.55 -21.12
N THR A 74 -3.40 7.33 -21.15
CA THR A 74 -4.04 6.27 -20.36
C THR A 74 -3.54 4.87 -20.72
N ASP A 75 -3.26 4.63 -22.00
CA ASP A 75 -2.74 3.36 -22.52
C ASP A 75 -1.26 3.12 -22.23
N GLU A 76 -0.48 4.19 -22.09
CA GLU A 76 0.91 4.13 -21.59
C GLU A 76 0.97 3.84 -20.09
N GLY A 77 -0.01 4.39 -19.37
CA GLY A 77 -0.17 4.17 -17.96
C GLY A 77 1.02 4.62 -17.10
N LEU A 78 1.14 4.01 -15.94
CA LEU A 78 2.25 4.27 -15.02
C LEU A 78 3.56 3.60 -15.44
N ALA A 79 3.54 2.70 -16.43
CA ALA A 79 4.75 2.07 -16.99
C ALA A 79 5.69 3.12 -17.62
N ALA A 80 5.12 4.19 -18.19
CA ALA A 80 5.88 5.32 -18.74
C ALA A 80 6.80 6.04 -17.72
N LEU A 81 6.62 5.79 -16.42
CA LEU A 81 7.49 6.31 -15.37
C LEU A 81 8.78 5.49 -15.19
N TYR A 82 8.83 4.29 -15.74
CA TYR A 82 9.96 3.35 -15.64
C TYR A 82 10.72 3.21 -16.95
N GLU A 83 10.03 3.23 -18.06
CA GLU A 83 10.56 3.04 -19.39
C GLU A 83 9.96 4.06 -20.37
N ILE A 84 10.70 4.36 -21.44
CA ILE A 84 10.26 5.32 -22.44
C ILE A 84 9.04 4.78 -23.19
N PRO A 85 7.91 5.52 -23.23
CA PRO A 85 6.75 5.08 -23.96
C PRO A 85 6.89 5.29 -25.48
N ASP A 86 6.17 4.52 -26.27
CA ASP A 86 6.24 4.56 -27.74
C ASP A 86 5.84 5.93 -28.33
N SER A 87 5.07 6.74 -27.59
CA SER A 87 4.66 8.09 -28.01
C SER A 87 5.79 9.12 -27.93
N VAL A 88 6.85 8.83 -27.19
CA VAL A 88 8.00 9.72 -27.01
C VAL A 88 9.14 9.25 -27.88
N ASP A 89 9.56 10.12 -28.82
CA ASP A 89 10.68 9.82 -29.69
C ASP A 89 11.99 9.82 -28.87
N GLU A 90 12.74 8.70 -28.91
CA GLU A 90 14.03 8.58 -28.25
C GLU A 90 15.04 9.65 -28.73
N GLU A 91 14.94 10.05 -30.01
CA GLU A 91 15.84 11.06 -30.61
C GLU A 91 15.59 12.49 -30.06
N ASP A 92 14.36 12.76 -29.54
CA ASP A 92 14.00 14.06 -28.95
C ASP A 92 14.63 14.30 -27.56
N GLU A 93 15.20 13.26 -26.93
CA GLU A 93 15.81 13.29 -25.59
C GLU A 93 14.93 13.94 -24.51
N LYS A 94 13.61 13.95 -24.70
CA LYS A 94 12.67 14.57 -23.77
C LYS A 94 12.47 13.72 -22.52
N TRP A 95 12.38 12.41 -22.69
CA TRP A 95 12.24 11.49 -21.58
C TRP A 95 13.59 11.33 -20.84
N LYS A 96 13.63 11.67 -19.55
CA LYS A 96 14.84 11.62 -18.72
C LYS A 96 14.75 10.64 -17.57
N GLY A 97 13.78 9.74 -17.65
CA GLY A 97 13.58 8.74 -16.61
C GLY A 97 14.72 7.72 -16.48
N PRO A 98 14.55 6.70 -15.66
CA PRO A 98 13.29 6.39 -14.97
C PRO A 98 12.94 7.41 -13.87
N TYR A 99 11.66 7.69 -13.69
CA TYR A 99 11.13 8.62 -12.67
C TYR A 99 10.74 7.90 -11.38
N LEU A 100 10.65 6.57 -11.42
CA LEU A 100 10.48 5.69 -10.26
C LEU A 100 11.55 4.60 -10.31
N GLU A 101 11.98 4.15 -9.13
CA GLU A 101 12.91 3.03 -8.99
C GLU A 101 12.15 1.70 -9.00
N GLY A 102 12.78 0.63 -9.51
CA GLY A 102 12.20 -0.72 -9.59
C GLY A 102 11.62 -1.06 -10.95
N ASN A 103 10.63 -1.93 -10.99
CA ASN A 103 9.94 -2.33 -12.22
C ASN A 103 8.46 -1.90 -12.16
N PRO A 104 7.81 -1.69 -13.32
CA PRO A 104 6.38 -1.37 -13.36
C PRO A 104 5.50 -2.36 -12.59
N GLU A 105 5.85 -3.65 -12.63
CA GLU A 105 5.12 -4.74 -11.97
C GLU A 105 5.19 -4.68 -10.43
N ASP A 106 6.20 -3.99 -9.88
CA ASP A 106 6.38 -3.83 -8.42
C ASP A 106 5.54 -2.69 -7.86
N LEU A 107 4.96 -1.83 -8.73
CA LEU A 107 4.10 -0.73 -8.31
C LEU A 107 2.70 -1.25 -7.97
N ARG A 108 2.55 -1.66 -6.72
CA ARG A 108 1.30 -2.22 -6.19
C ARG A 108 0.77 -1.40 -5.03
N ASP A 109 -0.54 -1.43 -4.88
CA ASP A 109 -1.20 -0.89 -3.71
C ASP A 109 -0.96 -1.78 -2.47
N PRO A 110 -1.34 -1.35 -1.25
CA PRO A 110 -1.15 -2.16 -0.04
C PRO A 110 -1.92 -3.49 0.00
N TRP A 111 -2.85 -3.72 -0.90
CA TRP A 111 -3.59 -4.98 -1.07
C TRP A 111 -3.08 -5.82 -2.24
N ASN A 112 -1.97 -5.37 -2.89
CA ASN A 112 -1.29 -6.06 -4.00
C ASN A 112 -2.02 -5.98 -5.35
N ASN A 113 -2.87 -4.97 -5.54
CA ASN A 113 -3.48 -4.65 -6.84
C ASN A 113 -2.67 -3.58 -7.57
N GLU A 114 -2.92 -3.40 -8.85
CA GLU A 114 -2.39 -2.29 -9.63
C GLU A 114 -3.10 -0.99 -9.27
N TYR A 115 -2.38 0.13 -9.38
CA TYR A 115 -3.02 1.44 -9.34
C TYR A 115 -3.72 1.69 -10.68
N ASN A 116 -4.91 2.27 -10.61
CA ASN A 116 -5.65 2.72 -11.78
C ASN A 116 -5.21 4.14 -12.14
N TYR A 117 -5.07 4.39 -13.42
CA TYR A 117 -4.60 5.67 -13.96
C TYR A 117 -5.37 6.05 -15.22
N ARG A 118 -5.69 7.34 -15.34
CA ARG A 118 -6.33 7.91 -16.53
C ARG A 118 -5.80 9.31 -16.80
N SER A 119 -5.42 9.60 -18.02
CA SER A 119 -5.01 10.92 -18.50
C SER A 119 -5.47 11.14 -19.94
N PRO A 120 -6.19 12.26 -20.24
CA PRO A 120 -6.69 13.25 -19.30
C PRO A 120 -7.63 12.66 -18.25
N GLY A 121 -7.66 13.22 -17.04
CA GLY A 121 -8.55 12.78 -15.99
C GLY A 121 -10.02 13.14 -16.31
N GLU A 122 -10.94 12.33 -15.83
CA GLU A 122 -12.38 12.64 -15.88
C GLU A 122 -12.77 13.63 -14.77
N PHE A 123 -12.17 13.48 -13.61
CA PHE A 123 -12.37 14.34 -12.43
C PHE A 123 -11.34 15.47 -12.35
N ASN A 124 -10.13 15.23 -12.81
CA ASN A 124 -9.04 16.21 -12.91
C ASN A 124 -8.76 16.48 -14.41
N GLU A 125 -9.68 17.16 -15.10
CA GLU A 125 -9.67 17.38 -16.56
C GLU A 125 -8.33 17.92 -17.11
N ASP A 126 -7.66 18.83 -16.39
CA ASP A 126 -6.37 19.41 -16.75
C ASP A 126 -5.15 18.56 -16.28
N GLY A 127 -5.40 17.35 -15.80
CA GLY A 127 -4.39 16.50 -15.18
C GLY A 127 -4.65 15.02 -15.43
N TYR A 128 -4.60 14.28 -14.36
CA TYR A 128 -4.82 12.83 -14.37
C TYR A 128 -5.66 12.40 -13.16
N ASP A 129 -6.35 11.31 -13.31
CA ASP A 129 -6.98 10.58 -12.23
C ASP A 129 -6.12 9.38 -11.86
N LEU A 130 -5.88 9.21 -10.55
CA LEU A 130 -5.12 8.12 -9.96
C LEU A 130 -5.89 7.57 -8.77
N TRP A 131 -6.10 6.25 -8.72
CA TRP A 131 -6.83 5.62 -7.63
C TRP A 131 -6.40 4.17 -7.42
N CYS A 132 -6.79 3.59 -6.30
CA CYS A 132 -6.75 2.17 -6.04
C CYS A 132 -8.08 1.71 -5.44
N ASN A 133 -8.42 0.45 -5.67
CA ASN A 133 -9.73 -0.15 -5.36
C ASN A 133 -9.90 -0.48 -3.86
N GLY A 134 -9.03 0.04 -2.99
CA GLY A 134 -9.18 -0.12 -1.55
C GLY A 134 -9.10 -1.57 -1.03
N PRO A 135 -9.60 -1.78 0.20
CA PRO A 135 -9.50 -3.07 0.89
C PRO A 135 -10.23 -4.23 0.23
N ASN A 136 -11.35 -3.98 -0.45
CA ASN A 136 -12.17 -5.02 -1.06
C ASN A 136 -11.72 -5.40 -2.48
N SER A 137 -10.83 -4.58 -3.11
CA SER A 137 -10.34 -4.73 -4.48
C SER A 137 -11.42 -4.64 -5.56
N GLU A 138 -12.59 -4.06 -5.26
CA GLU A 138 -13.67 -3.78 -6.20
C GLU A 138 -13.61 -2.31 -6.62
N GLU A 139 -13.78 -2.02 -7.91
CA GLU A 139 -13.71 -0.65 -8.42
C GLU A 139 -15.08 0.03 -8.37
N GLY A 140 -15.12 1.30 -7.98
CA GLY A 140 -16.28 2.16 -8.11
C GLY A 140 -17.16 2.26 -6.87
N ASP A 141 -16.63 2.00 -5.71
CA ASP A 141 -17.35 2.11 -4.44
C ASP A 141 -16.72 3.11 -3.44
N ASP A 142 -17.26 3.09 -2.21
CA ASP A 142 -16.92 4.09 -1.19
C ASP A 142 -15.52 3.89 -0.57
N ASP A 143 -14.92 2.72 -0.71
CA ASP A 143 -13.59 2.42 -0.16
C ASP A 143 -12.44 2.60 -1.16
N ASP A 144 -12.74 3.00 -2.40
CA ASP A 144 -11.74 3.48 -3.37
C ASP A 144 -10.96 4.68 -2.83
N ILE A 145 -9.66 4.64 -2.96
CA ILE A 145 -8.77 5.73 -2.54
C ILE A 145 -8.34 6.50 -3.78
N LYS A 146 -8.78 7.77 -3.86
CA LYS A 146 -8.78 8.59 -5.08
C LYS A 146 -7.95 9.89 -4.90
N ASN A 147 -7.33 10.40 -5.97
CA ASN A 147 -6.62 11.69 -5.93
C ASN A 147 -7.53 12.92 -6.16
N TRP A 148 -8.82 12.71 -6.31
CA TRP A 148 -9.85 13.74 -6.46
C TRP A 148 -10.85 13.71 -5.31
N ARG A 149 -11.67 14.75 -5.23
CA ARG A 149 -12.81 14.81 -4.30
C ARG A 149 -14.09 14.79 -5.11
N GLU A 150 -15.00 13.97 -4.70
CA GLU A 150 -16.37 14.02 -5.23
C GLU A 150 -16.99 15.38 -4.88
N LYS A 151 -17.73 15.97 -5.86
CA LYS A 151 -18.38 17.26 -5.72
C LYS A 151 -19.73 17.12 -5.02
#